data_f0f972f22b31ca9764217c11eb48c456
#
_entry.id   f0f972f22b31ca9764217c11eb48c456
#
_cell.length_a   1.000
_cell.length_b   1.000
_cell.length_c   1.000
_cell.angle_alpha   90.00
_cell.angle_beta   90.00
_cell.angle_gamma   90.00
#
_symmetry.space_group_name_H-M   'P 1'
#
loop_
_entity.id
_entity.type
_entity.pdbx_description
1 polymer ?
#
loop_
_entity_poly.entity_id
_entity_poly.type
_entity_poly.pdbx_seq_one_letter_code
_entity_poly.pdbx_strand_id
1 'polypeptide(L)'
;VVGAGKTFTMIGGAMELRRMGKSNKPMFVVPNHLVGQWAADFIKLYPSANILAATKADFEAKNRKKLFARIATGDWDAVIVAHSSFGKVSLHPDEEAKFIKKEIEEMMEAEALARKEGGEKARNAKDIGKRRLAKEDKLKKLLATKNKDDDNVYWSELGVDSLFVDEAHEFKNLAFTSTIQRVAGLGNQAGSQKATDLFTKIVSLKDRVAGAKVVFATGTPISNTMAEMYTMQRYLDLERMVHQGTVLFDAWARTFGEVVSDWELSPAGKYKMNSRFAKFVNMPELMQGYLSFADVINRDDINR
;
A
#
# COMPACT_ATOMS: atom_id res chain seq x y z
N VAL A 1 -17.25 0.88 9.99
CA VAL A 1 -17.58 1.24 11.37
C VAL A 1 -16.60 0.58 12.31
N VAL A 2 -16.11 1.31 13.33
CA VAL A 2 -15.29 0.74 14.42
C VAL A 2 -16.19 -0.18 15.24
N GLY A 3 -15.70 -1.40 15.57
CA GLY A 3 -16.51 -2.40 16.30
C GLY A 3 -17.39 -3.30 15.44
N ALA A 4 -17.38 -3.16 14.11
CA ALA A 4 -18.19 -3.96 13.18
C ALA A 4 -17.68 -5.41 12.96
N GLY A 5 -16.85 -5.95 13.83
CA GLY A 5 -16.36 -7.34 13.71
C GLY A 5 -15.27 -7.57 12.64
N LYS A 6 -14.59 -6.51 12.14
CA LYS A 6 -13.54 -6.62 11.09
C LYS A 6 -12.56 -7.77 11.33
N THR A 7 -12.06 -7.94 12.55
CA THR A 7 -11.13 -9.01 12.92
C THR A 7 -11.70 -10.38 12.61
N PHE A 8 -12.93 -10.65 13.06
CA PHE A 8 -13.59 -11.94 12.81
C PHE A 8 -13.91 -12.17 11.35
N THR A 9 -14.32 -11.13 10.62
CA THR A 9 -14.55 -11.19 9.17
C THR A 9 -13.27 -11.56 8.42
N MET A 10 -12.14 -10.93 8.78
CA MET A 10 -10.85 -11.22 8.14
C MET A 10 -10.38 -12.64 8.46
N ILE A 11 -10.49 -13.08 9.71
CA ILE A 11 -10.11 -14.45 10.13
C ILE A 11 -11.00 -15.47 9.40
N GLY A 12 -12.33 -15.30 9.43
CA GLY A 12 -13.26 -16.19 8.75
C GLY A 12 -13.02 -16.23 7.25
N GLY A 13 -12.81 -15.09 6.62
CA GLY A 13 -12.49 -15.00 5.20
C GLY A 13 -11.20 -15.71 4.81
N ALA A 14 -10.15 -15.59 5.62
CA ALA A 14 -8.87 -16.28 5.39
C ALA A 14 -9.03 -17.81 5.51
N MET A 15 -9.72 -18.27 6.55
CA MET A 15 -9.97 -19.70 6.75
C MET A 15 -10.87 -20.30 5.67
N GLU A 16 -11.84 -19.52 5.19
CA GLU A 16 -12.69 -19.94 4.08
C GLU A 16 -11.91 -20.02 2.75
N LEU A 17 -11.01 -19.06 2.49
CA LEU A 17 -10.09 -19.14 1.35
C LEU A 17 -9.19 -20.39 1.45
N ARG A 18 -8.73 -20.74 2.66
CA ARG A 18 -7.98 -21.97 2.91
C ARG A 18 -8.81 -23.21 2.63
N ARG A 19 -10.03 -23.27 3.16
CA ARG A 19 -10.96 -24.39 2.94
C ARG A 19 -11.24 -24.62 1.45
N MET A 20 -11.30 -23.53 0.67
CA MET A 20 -11.49 -23.57 -0.78
C MET A 20 -10.21 -23.87 -1.57
N GLY A 21 -9.05 -24.05 -0.93
CA GLY A 21 -7.76 -24.23 -1.59
C GLY A 21 -7.26 -23.00 -2.34
N LYS A 22 -7.77 -21.79 -2.02
CA LYS A 22 -7.40 -20.53 -2.66
C LYS A 22 -6.32 -19.75 -1.90
N SER A 23 -5.99 -20.19 -0.70
CA SER A 23 -4.88 -19.70 0.10
C SER A 23 -4.36 -20.84 0.99
N ASN A 24 -3.05 -20.98 1.10
CA ASN A 24 -2.42 -21.98 1.96
C ASN A 24 -1.75 -21.35 3.17
N LYS A 25 -1.19 -20.15 3.03
CA LYS A 25 -0.45 -19.47 4.08
C LYS A 25 -0.82 -17.97 4.15
N PRO A 26 -1.97 -17.63 4.72
CA PRO A 26 -2.38 -16.24 4.90
C PRO A 26 -1.50 -15.55 5.95
N MET A 27 -1.08 -14.30 5.64
CA MET A 27 -0.38 -13.45 6.59
C MET A 27 -1.27 -12.27 6.98
N PHE A 28 -1.36 -12.02 8.30
CA PHE A 28 -2.08 -10.89 8.87
C PHE A 28 -1.08 -9.84 9.36
N VAL A 29 -1.22 -8.63 8.87
CA VAL A 29 -0.41 -7.45 9.25
C VAL A 29 -1.30 -6.55 10.08
N VAL A 30 -1.02 -6.45 11.37
CA VAL A 30 -1.92 -5.84 12.36
C VAL A 30 -1.21 -4.77 13.18
N PRO A 31 -1.93 -3.85 13.84
CA PRO A 31 -1.32 -2.90 14.76
C PRO A 31 -0.47 -3.58 15.83
N ASN A 32 0.65 -2.97 16.21
CA ASN A 32 1.66 -3.58 17.08
C ASN A 32 1.10 -4.13 18.41
N HIS A 33 0.15 -3.42 19.01
CA HIS A 33 -0.44 -3.77 20.31
C HIS A 33 -1.55 -4.83 20.19
N LEU A 34 -2.00 -5.17 18.99
CA LEU A 34 -3.11 -6.09 18.75
C LEU A 34 -2.68 -7.52 18.40
N VAL A 35 -1.39 -7.79 18.19
CA VAL A 35 -0.90 -9.14 17.79
C VAL A 35 -1.40 -10.24 18.73
N GLY A 36 -1.31 -10.04 20.04
CA GLY A 36 -1.78 -11.01 21.04
C GLY A 36 -3.31 -11.19 21.04
N GLN A 37 -4.06 -10.10 20.89
CA GLN A 37 -5.52 -10.15 20.77
C GLN A 37 -5.94 -10.89 19.50
N TRP A 38 -5.32 -10.60 18.35
CA TRP A 38 -5.59 -11.31 17.10
C TRP A 38 -5.35 -12.82 17.22
N ALA A 39 -4.25 -13.22 17.88
CA ALA A 39 -3.99 -14.63 18.14
C ALA A 39 -5.06 -15.28 19.03
N ALA A 40 -5.49 -14.59 20.09
CA ALA A 40 -6.55 -15.07 20.97
C ALA A 40 -7.90 -15.18 20.23
N ASP A 41 -8.28 -14.17 19.45
CA ASP A 41 -9.51 -14.16 18.66
C ASP A 41 -9.47 -15.26 17.57
N PHE A 42 -8.31 -15.51 16.98
CA PHE A 42 -8.13 -16.57 16.00
C PHE A 42 -8.41 -17.94 16.63
N ILE A 43 -7.78 -18.26 17.77
CA ILE A 43 -7.98 -19.54 18.48
C ILE A 43 -9.40 -19.67 19.03
N LYS A 44 -10.03 -18.55 19.42
CA LYS A 44 -11.45 -18.55 19.83
C LYS A 44 -12.38 -19.01 18.72
N LEU A 45 -12.13 -18.58 17.46
CA LEU A 45 -12.94 -18.96 16.29
C LEU A 45 -12.54 -20.35 15.75
N TYR A 46 -11.26 -20.67 15.77
CA TYR A 46 -10.69 -21.90 15.22
C TYR A 46 -9.72 -22.53 16.23
N PRO A 47 -10.24 -23.27 17.24
CA PRO A 47 -9.41 -23.80 18.34
C PRO A 47 -8.30 -24.76 17.93
N SER A 48 -8.46 -25.43 16.78
CA SER A 48 -7.47 -26.37 16.24
C SER A 48 -6.49 -25.73 15.23
N ALA A 49 -6.59 -24.43 14.99
CA ALA A 49 -5.74 -23.77 14.01
C ALA A 49 -4.28 -23.69 14.49
N ASN A 50 -3.38 -24.03 13.59
CA ASN A 50 -1.94 -23.87 13.80
C ASN A 50 -1.49 -22.48 13.36
N ILE A 51 -1.39 -21.54 14.30
CA ILE A 51 -1.03 -20.15 14.01
C ILE A 51 0.35 -19.79 14.53
N LEU A 52 1.03 -18.89 13.81
CA LEU A 52 2.27 -18.28 14.25
C LEU A 52 2.04 -16.78 14.50
N ALA A 53 1.97 -16.38 15.76
CA ALA A 53 1.93 -14.97 16.17
C ALA A 53 3.36 -14.51 16.50
N ALA A 54 3.96 -13.72 15.63
CA ALA A 54 5.35 -13.29 15.80
C ALA A 54 5.45 -12.08 16.71
N THR A 55 6.25 -12.19 17.75
CA THR A 55 6.49 -11.14 18.73
C THR A 55 7.58 -10.17 18.28
N LYS A 56 7.72 -9.02 18.97
CA LYS A 56 8.81 -8.08 18.72
C LYS A 56 10.19 -8.71 18.91
N ALA A 57 10.33 -9.63 19.88
CA ALA A 57 11.57 -10.34 20.17
C ALA A 57 11.98 -11.30 19.05
N ASP A 58 11.03 -11.91 18.36
CA ASP A 58 11.30 -12.78 17.21
C ASP A 58 11.94 -12.01 16.04
N PHE A 59 11.65 -10.70 15.92
CA PHE A 59 12.21 -9.81 14.90
C PHE A 59 13.53 -9.13 15.31
N GLU A 60 14.11 -9.45 16.45
CA GLU A 60 15.48 -9.04 16.77
C GLU A 60 16.48 -9.73 15.84
N ALA A 61 17.61 -9.07 15.56
CA ALA A 61 18.58 -9.55 14.56
C ALA A 61 19.01 -11.01 14.78
N LYS A 62 19.23 -11.40 16.04
CA LYS A 62 19.63 -12.76 16.44
C LYS A 62 18.57 -13.84 16.20
N ASN A 63 17.27 -13.47 16.23
CA ASN A 63 16.14 -14.40 16.16
C ASN A 63 15.47 -14.41 14.78
N ARG A 64 15.66 -13.33 14.01
CA ARG A 64 14.95 -13.07 12.74
C ARG A 64 15.12 -14.19 11.72
N LYS A 65 16.33 -14.69 11.55
CA LYS A 65 16.64 -15.79 10.62
C LYS A 65 15.85 -17.05 10.97
N LYS A 66 15.81 -17.38 12.26
CA LYS A 66 15.04 -18.53 12.79
C LYS A 66 13.54 -18.33 12.60
N LEU A 67 13.02 -17.12 12.84
CA LEU A 67 11.62 -16.78 12.60
C LEU A 67 11.25 -16.97 11.14
N PHE A 68 12.04 -16.40 10.22
CA PHE A 68 11.75 -16.48 8.79
C PHE A 68 11.81 -17.93 8.28
N ALA A 69 12.81 -18.71 8.72
CA ALA A 69 12.86 -20.14 8.44
C ALA A 69 11.61 -20.88 8.95
N ARG A 70 11.13 -20.59 10.16
CA ARG A 70 9.88 -21.17 10.70
C ARG A 70 8.66 -20.77 9.88
N ILE A 71 8.57 -19.51 9.41
CA ILE A 71 7.47 -19.07 8.55
C ILE A 71 7.53 -19.82 7.22
N ALA A 72 8.71 -19.90 6.60
CA ALA A 72 8.90 -20.52 5.29
C ALA A 72 8.56 -22.00 5.30
N THR A 73 9.08 -22.76 6.28
CA THR A 73 9.00 -24.23 6.31
C THR A 73 7.79 -24.79 7.07
N GLY A 74 7.16 -24.00 7.93
CA GLY A 74 6.03 -24.46 8.72
C GLY A 74 4.71 -24.45 7.93
N ASP A 75 3.85 -25.43 8.24
CA ASP A 75 2.46 -25.45 7.78
C ASP A 75 1.59 -24.65 8.76
N TRP A 76 1.40 -23.37 8.44
CA TRP A 76 0.68 -22.42 9.26
C TRP A 76 -0.68 -22.09 8.65
N ASP A 77 -1.74 -22.25 9.45
CA ASP A 77 -3.07 -21.76 9.07
C ASP A 77 -3.14 -20.24 9.01
N ALA A 78 -2.29 -19.56 9.80
CA ALA A 78 -2.08 -18.14 9.71
C ALA A 78 -0.72 -17.71 10.30
N VAL A 79 -0.15 -16.65 9.74
CA VAL A 79 1.00 -15.92 10.29
C VAL A 79 0.55 -14.52 10.67
N ILE A 80 0.71 -14.12 11.93
CA ILE A 80 0.29 -12.81 12.43
C ILE A 80 1.54 -12.01 12.78
N VAL A 81 1.71 -10.83 12.17
CA VAL A 81 2.86 -9.95 12.35
C VAL A 81 2.42 -8.51 12.63
N ALA A 82 3.20 -7.79 13.41
CA ALA A 82 2.96 -6.37 13.66
C ALA A 82 3.33 -5.50 12.45
N HIS A 83 2.65 -4.35 12.24
CA HIS A 83 2.98 -3.37 11.20
C HIS A 83 4.47 -3.01 11.17
N SER A 84 5.06 -2.71 12.35
CA SER A 84 6.49 -2.34 12.45
C SER A 84 7.43 -3.51 12.17
N SER A 85 6.98 -4.73 12.39
CA SER A 85 7.76 -5.95 12.16
C SER A 85 7.70 -6.39 10.71
N PHE A 86 6.57 -6.17 10.02
CA PHE A 86 6.40 -6.45 8.60
C PHE A 86 7.42 -5.70 7.73
N GLY A 87 7.74 -4.44 8.07
CA GLY A 87 8.79 -3.66 7.39
C GLY A 87 10.22 -4.23 7.52
N LYS A 88 10.44 -5.21 8.42
CA LYS A 88 11.76 -5.87 8.57
C LYS A 88 11.93 -7.09 7.66
N VAL A 89 10.87 -7.52 6.98
CA VAL A 89 10.94 -8.55 5.95
C VAL A 89 11.39 -7.89 4.65
N SER A 90 12.56 -8.22 4.16
CA SER A 90 13.11 -7.61 2.95
C SER A 90 12.57 -8.26 1.69
N LEU A 91 12.45 -7.49 0.61
CA LEU A 91 12.31 -8.01 -0.74
C LEU A 91 13.64 -8.60 -1.22
N HIS A 92 13.59 -9.54 -2.14
CA HIS A 92 14.79 -9.97 -2.85
C HIS A 92 15.38 -8.79 -3.63
N PRO A 93 16.71 -8.59 -3.64
CA PRO A 93 17.34 -7.44 -4.31
C PRO A 93 16.94 -7.29 -5.78
N ASP A 94 16.69 -8.38 -6.49
CA ASP A 94 16.24 -8.35 -7.89
C ASP A 94 14.81 -7.84 -8.04
N GLU A 95 13.91 -8.21 -7.12
CA GLU A 95 12.52 -7.71 -7.10
C GLU A 95 12.51 -6.22 -6.76
N GLU A 96 13.30 -5.80 -5.76
CA GLU A 96 13.44 -4.39 -5.40
C GLU A 96 14.03 -3.58 -6.57
N ALA A 97 15.05 -4.10 -7.27
CA ALA A 97 15.65 -3.45 -8.43
C ALA A 97 14.65 -3.31 -9.58
N LYS A 98 13.84 -4.35 -9.86
CA LYS A 98 12.79 -4.32 -10.89
C LYS A 98 11.76 -3.23 -10.56
N PHE A 99 11.35 -3.15 -9.30
CA PHE A 99 10.40 -2.12 -8.85
C PHE A 99 10.96 -0.71 -8.98
N ILE A 100 12.21 -0.46 -8.52
CA ILE A 100 12.86 0.84 -8.63
C ILE A 100 13.01 1.26 -10.09
N LYS A 101 13.35 0.34 -11.00
CA LYS A 101 13.44 0.64 -12.44
C LYS A 101 12.10 1.13 -12.99
N LYS A 102 11.01 0.45 -12.65
CA LYS A 102 9.67 0.87 -13.06
C LYS A 102 9.30 2.26 -12.54
N GLU A 103 9.62 2.56 -11.27
CA GLU A 103 9.41 3.90 -10.71
C GLU A 103 10.24 4.97 -11.45
N ILE A 104 11.48 4.65 -11.85
CA ILE A 104 12.33 5.55 -12.64
C ILE A 104 11.70 5.81 -14.01
N GLU A 105 11.19 4.79 -14.69
CA GLU A 105 10.49 4.92 -15.99
C GLU A 105 9.26 5.83 -15.86
N GLU A 106 8.40 5.60 -14.87
CA GLU A 106 7.24 6.46 -14.56
C GLU A 106 7.65 7.93 -14.29
N MET A 107 8.77 8.14 -13.58
CA MET A 107 9.30 9.48 -13.33
C MET A 107 9.86 10.13 -14.60
N MET A 108 10.48 9.37 -15.50
CA MET A 108 10.98 9.89 -16.79
C MET A 108 9.82 10.35 -17.67
N GLU A 109 8.73 9.59 -17.74
CA GLU A 109 7.53 9.99 -18.48
C GLU A 109 6.90 11.25 -17.90
N ALA A 110 6.74 11.33 -16.58
CA ALA A 110 6.21 12.50 -15.89
C ALA A 110 7.12 13.73 -16.07
N GLU A 111 8.46 13.55 -16.02
CA GLU A 111 9.42 14.63 -16.26
C GLU A 111 9.32 15.16 -17.70
N ALA A 112 9.20 14.25 -18.68
CA ALA A 112 9.04 14.63 -20.08
C ALA A 112 7.74 15.42 -20.34
N LEU A 113 6.64 14.96 -19.70
CA LEU A 113 5.35 15.66 -19.79
C LEU A 113 5.44 17.06 -19.15
N ALA A 114 6.02 17.18 -17.95
CA ALA A 114 6.20 18.45 -17.28
C ALA A 114 7.07 19.45 -18.07
N ARG A 115 8.06 18.95 -18.83
CA ARG A 115 8.87 19.78 -19.72
C ARG A 115 8.07 20.29 -20.94
N LYS A 116 7.20 19.46 -21.50
CA LYS A 116 6.32 19.87 -22.63
C LYS A 116 5.33 20.95 -22.19
N GLU A 117 4.74 20.83 -21.03
CA GLU A 117 3.72 21.76 -20.52
C GLU A 117 4.31 23.08 -20.00
N GLY A 118 5.46 23.05 -19.37
CA GLY A 118 6.08 24.21 -18.69
C GLY A 118 7.41 24.70 -19.25
N GLY A 119 7.89 24.11 -20.36
CA GLY A 119 9.19 24.38 -20.97
C GLY A 119 10.37 23.81 -20.17
N GLU A 120 11.60 23.95 -20.72
CA GLU A 120 12.83 23.37 -20.13
C GLU A 120 13.17 23.89 -18.72
N LYS A 121 12.67 25.06 -18.35
CA LYS A 121 12.90 25.69 -17.04
C LYS A 121 11.82 25.35 -16.01
N ALA A 122 10.86 24.50 -16.35
CA ALA A 122 9.77 24.12 -15.45
C ALA A 122 10.32 23.60 -14.12
N ARG A 123 9.94 24.24 -13.04
CA ARG A 123 10.36 23.86 -11.68
C ARG A 123 9.94 22.41 -11.35
N ASN A 124 8.76 22.02 -11.84
CA ASN A 124 8.20 20.69 -11.65
C ASN A 124 9.09 19.61 -12.26
N ALA A 125 9.55 19.81 -13.51
CA ALA A 125 10.45 18.88 -14.19
C ALA A 125 11.77 18.72 -13.41
N LYS A 126 12.31 19.83 -12.86
CA LYS A 126 13.53 19.80 -12.04
C LYS A 126 13.33 19.02 -10.74
N ASP A 127 12.19 19.17 -10.07
CA ASP A 127 11.90 18.48 -8.82
C ASP A 127 11.65 16.98 -9.05
N ILE A 128 10.98 16.60 -10.15
CA ILE A 128 10.84 15.20 -10.58
C ILE A 128 12.20 14.61 -10.93
N GLY A 129 13.03 15.34 -11.69
CA GLY A 129 14.37 14.91 -12.07
C GLY A 129 15.29 14.66 -10.87
N LYS A 130 15.25 15.51 -9.83
CA LYS A 130 16.00 15.29 -8.58
C LYS A 130 15.58 14.00 -7.87
N ARG A 131 14.26 13.73 -7.78
CA ARG A 131 13.75 12.50 -7.18
C ARG A 131 14.13 11.26 -7.99
N ARG A 132 14.11 11.36 -9.33
CA ARG A 132 14.57 10.30 -10.23
C ARG A 132 16.04 9.98 -10.01
N LEU A 133 16.92 10.97 -9.98
CA LEU A 133 18.36 10.79 -9.72
C LEU A 133 18.62 10.09 -8.37
N ALA A 134 17.89 10.47 -7.32
CA ALA A 134 17.98 9.80 -6.02
C ALA A 134 17.57 8.32 -6.07
N LYS A 135 16.57 7.97 -6.89
CA LYS A 135 16.16 6.57 -7.14
C LYS A 135 17.22 5.80 -7.95
N GLU A 136 17.82 6.43 -8.96
CA GLU A 136 18.92 5.85 -9.74
C GLU A 136 20.14 5.54 -8.85
N ASP A 137 20.48 6.45 -7.94
CA ASP A 137 21.55 6.23 -6.98
C ASP A 137 21.23 5.09 -5.98
N LYS A 138 19.97 5.01 -5.53
CA LYS A 138 19.50 3.88 -4.71
C LYS A 138 19.64 2.57 -5.48
N LEU A 139 19.24 2.52 -6.76
CA LEU A 139 19.36 1.34 -7.62
C LEU A 139 20.84 0.91 -7.78
N LYS A 140 21.73 1.86 -8.05
CA LYS A 140 23.17 1.58 -8.16
C LYS A 140 23.74 0.96 -6.88
N LYS A 141 23.39 1.52 -5.72
CA LYS A 141 23.82 0.99 -4.41
C LYS A 141 23.28 -0.43 -4.18
N LEU A 142 21.99 -0.66 -4.47
CA LEU A 142 21.37 -1.97 -4.33
C LEU A 142 22.08 -3.03 -5.19
N LEU A 143 22.37 -2.71 -6.45
CA LEU A 143 23.07 -3.62 -7.37
C LEU A 143 24.51 -3.88 -6.96
N ALA A 144 25.19 -2.91 -6.35
CA ALA A 144 26.56 -3.06 -5.84
C ALA A 144 26.64 -3.94 -4.58
N THR A 145 25.58 -4.02 -3.78
CA THR A 145 25.53 -4.81 -2.54
C THR A 145 24.97 -6.23 -2.72
N LYS A 146 24.44 -6.55 -3.91
CA LYS A 146 23.74 -7.80 -4.22
C LYS A 146 24.52 -9.08 -3.88
N ASN A 147 25.85 -9.05 -3.91
CA ASN A 147 26.71 -10.23 -3.71
C ASN A 147 27.05 -10.54 -2.25
N LYS A 148 26.45 -9.85 -1.26
CA LYS A 148 26.89 -9.96 0.14
C LYS A 148 25.97 -10.76 1.07
N ASP A 149 24.74 -11.14 0.64
CA ASP A 149 23.72 -11.66 1.56
C ASP A 149 23.01 -12.93 1.05
N ASP A 150 23.75 -13.99 0.71
CA ASP A 150 23.19 -15.30 0.34
C ASP A 150 22.44 -16.01 1.51
N ASP A 151 22.50 -15.45 2.69
CA ASP A 151 22.05 -16.06 3.95
C ASP A 151 20.71 -15.47 4.49
N ASN A 152 20.10 -14.50 3.80
CA ASN A 152 18.83 -13.88 4.22
C ASN A 152 17.62 -14.57 3.58
N VAL A 153 16.55 -14.76 4.37
CA VAL A 153 15.26 -15.21 3.86
C VAL A 153 14.45 -13.97 3.46
N TYR A 154 14.03 -13.93 2.22
CA TYR A 154 13.30 -12.80 1.63
C TYR A 154 11.79 -13.02 1.63
N TRP A 155 11.03 -11.96 1.35
CA TRP A 155 9.57 -11.98 1.27
C TRP A 155 9.04 -13.09 0.34
N SER A 156 9.66 -13.25 -0.82
CA SER A 156 9.31 -14.27 -1.82
C SER A 156 9.47 -15.71 -1.32
N GLU A 157 10.32 -15.94 -0.33
CA GLU A 157 10.67 -17.27 0.18
C GLU A 157 9.82 -17.69 1.40
N LEU A 158 9.04 -16.77 1.97
CA LEU A 158 8.18 -17.06 3.13
C LEU A 158 7.00 -17.99 2.80
N GLY A 159 6.69 -18.18 1.52
CA GLY A 159 5.56 -19.00 1.09
C GLY A 159 4.19 -18.39 1.35
N VAL A 160 4.13 -17.11 1.68
CA VAL A 160 2.87 -16.37 1.86
C VAL A 160 2.19 -16.21 0.51
N ASP A 161 0.89 -16.51 0.45
CA ASP A 161 0.06 -16.47 -0.76
C ASP A 161 -1.17 -15.55 -0.64
N SER A 162 -1.44 -15.05 0.54
CA SER A 162 -2.48 -14.05 0.77
C SER A 162 -2.10 -13.11 1.92
N LEU A 163 -2.53 -11.86 1.82
CA LEU A 163 -2.17 -10.79 2.74
C LEU A 163 -3.42 -10.07 3.26
N PHE A 164 -3.55 -10.03 4.58
CA PHE A 164 -4.63 -9.36 5.28
C PHE A 164 -4.06 -8.21 6.12
N VAL A 165 -4.45 -6.97 5.85
CA VAL A 165 -3.92 -5.78 6.52
C VAL A 165 -5.02 -5.10 7.32
N ASP A 166 -4.90 -5.14 8.64
CA ASP A 166 -5.80 -4.41 9.53
C ASP A 166 -5.32 -2.97 9.72
N GLU A 167 -6.28 -2.06 9.95
CA GLU A 167 -6.06 -0.62 10.03
C GLU A 167 -5.22 -0.09 8.84
N ALA A 168 -5.62 -0.49 7.63
CA ALA A 168 -4.91 -0.20 6.39
C ALA A 168 -4.73 1.30 6.10
N HIS A 169 -5.49 2.19 6.76
CA HIS A 169 -5.31 3.65 6.70
C HIS A 169 -3.91 4.10 7.15
N GLU A 170 -3.21 3.29 7.94
CA GLU A 170 -1.81 3.53 8.32
C GLU A 170 -0.85 3.52 7.11
N PHE A 171 -1.24 2.96 5.98
CA PHE A 171 -0.46 2.84 4.73
C PHE A 171 -0.97 3.75 3.60
N LYS A 172 -1.88 4.67 3.88
CA LYS A 172 -2.50 5.56 2.88
C LYS A 172 -1.53 6.55 2.20
N ASN A 173 -0.38 6.81 2.81
CA ASN A 173 0.63 7.73 2.28
C ASN A 173 1.60 7.00 1.33
N LEU A 174 1.10 6.41 0.25
CA LEU A 174 1.92 5.83 -0.80
C LEU A 174 2.51 6.94 -1.68
N ALA A 175 3.79 6.82 -2.05
CA ALA A 175 4.44 7.75 -2.94
C ALA A 175 3.80 7.74 -4.34
N PHE A 176 3.68 8.90 -4.95
CA PHE A 176 3.26 9.06 -6.34
C PHE A 176 3.96 10.26 -6.99
N THR A 177 4.03 10.25 -8.32
CA THR A 177 4.59 11.35 -9.10
C THR A 177 3.44 12.15 -9.71
N SER A 178 3.51 13.49 -9.58
CA SER A 178 2.52 14.39 -10.17
C SER A 178 3.19 15.66 -10.69
N THR A 179 2.72 16.14 -11.81
CA THR A 179 3.05 17.46 -12.36
C THR A 179 2.22 18.58 -11.75
N ILE A 180 1.11 18.23 -11.07
CA ILE A 180 0.22 19.18 -10.40
C ILE A 180 0.94 19.72 -9.15
N GLN A 181 1.17 21.01 -9.11
CA GLN A 181 1.88 21.69 -8.00
C GLN A 181 1.05 22.81 -7.40
N ARG A 182 1.38 23.15 -6.14
CA ARG A 182 0.76 24.24 -5.38
C ARG A 182 -0.76 24.11 -5.22
N VAL A 183 -1.24 22.87 -5.24
CA VAL A 183 -2.64 22.55 -5.02
C VAL A 183 -2.75 21.84 -3.68
N ALA A 184 -3.51 22.42 -2.75
CA ALA A 184 -3.81 21.78 -1.48
C ALA A 184 -4.67 20.52 -1.69
N GLY A 185 -4.62 19.55 -0.76
CA GLY A 185 -5.42 18.33 -0.84
C GLY A 185 -4.78 17.18 -1.63
N LEU A 186 -3.57 17.37 -2.19
CA LEU A 186 -2.82 16.29 -2.86
C LEU A 186 -2.08 15.37 -1.87
N GLY A 187 -1.82 15.85 -0.64
CA GLY A 187 -1.01 15.12 0.33
C GLY A 187 0.50 15.14 0.01
N ASN A 188 1.25 14.30 0.70
CA ASN A 188 2.72 14.21 0.51
C ASN A 188 3.06 13.25 -0.63
N GLN A 189 3.51 13.81 -1.75
CA GLN A 189 3.93 13.02 -2.93
C GLN A 189 5.13 12.09 -2.66
N ALA A 190 5.99 12.42 -1.70
CA ALA A 190 7.13 11.56 -1.35
C ALA A 190 6.68 10.26 -0.66
N GLY A 191 5.48 10.26 -0.08
CA GLY A 191 4.93 9.11 0.60
C GLY A 191 5.65 8.74 1.89
N SER A 192 5.38 7.55 2.39
CA SER A 192 6.05 6.96 3.53
C SER A 192 6.75 5.66 3.13
N GLN A 193 7.90 5.39 3.76
CA GLN A 193 8.65 4.15 3.52
C GLN A 193 7.81 2.90 3.78
N LYS A 194 6.99 2.89 4.85
CA LYS A 194 6.13 1.74 5.18
C LYS A 194 5.06 1.47 4.12
N ALA A 195 4.50 2.53 3.52
CA ALA A 195 3.50 2.38 2.46
C ALA A 195 4.13 1.86 1.17
N THR A 196 5.31 2.39 0.80
CA THR A 196 6.07 1.89 -0.36
C THR A 196 6.47 0.42 -0.15
N ASP A 197 6.94 0.04 1.04
CA ASP A 197 7.31 -1.34 1.38
C ASP A 197 6.11 -2.29 1.26
N LEU A 198 4.94 -1.92 1.79
CA LEU A 198 3.72 -2.71 1.64
C LEU A 198 3.34 -2.86 0.15
N PHE A 199 3.39 -1.76 -0.61
CA PHE A 199 3.02 -1.78 -2.03
C PHE A 199 3.92 -2.70 -2.85
N THR A 200 5.24 -2.61 -2.65
CA THR A 200 6.20 -3.47 -3.37
C THR A 200 6.01 -4.94 -3.04
N LYS A 201 5.70 -5.27 -1.78
CA LYS A 201 5.40 -6.64 -1.35
C LYS A 201 4.09 -7.17 -1.94
N ILE A 202 3.07 -6.32 -2.07
CA ILE A 202 1.82 -6.68 -2.73
C ILE A 202 2.04 -6.96 -4.22
N VAL A 203 2.81 -6.10 -4.92
CA VAL A 203 3.16 -6.32 -6.33
C VAL A 203 3.93 -7.62 -6.49
N SER A 204 5.00 -7.84 -5.69
CA SER A 204 5.76 -9.09 -5.67
C SER A 204 4.88 -10.32 -5.40
N LEU A 205 3.93 -10.21 -4.46
CA LEU A 205 2.99 -11.31 -4.15
C LEU A 205 2.10 -11.64 -5.36
N LYS A 206 1.49 -10.64 -5.98
CA LYS A 206 0.61 -10.80 -7.14
C LYS A 206 1.38 -11.31 -8.37
N ASP A 207 2.63 -10.89 -8.57
CA ASP A 207 3.50 -11.37 -9.66
C ASP A 207 3.86 -12.87 -9.50
N ARG A 208 4.02 -13.36 -8.26
CA ARG A 208 4.44 -14.75 -7.97
C ARG A 208 3.30 -15.73 -7.84
N VAL A 209 2.19 -15.27 -7.26
CA VAL A 209 1.06 -16.15 -6.89
C VAL A 209 -0.16 -15.75 -7.71
N ALA A 210 -0.48 -16.59 -8.70
CA ALA A 210 -1.69 -16.41 -9.49
C ALA A 210 -2.94 -16.44 -8.59
N GLY A 211 -3.73 -15.38 -8.64
CA GLY A 211 -4.94 -15.27 -7.81
C GLY A 211 -4.68 -14.91 -6.34
N ALA A 212 -3.47 -14.45 -5.99
CA ALA A 212 -3.15 -13.95 -4.65
C ALA A 212 -4.22 -12.99 -4.13
N LYS A 213 -4.58 -13.13 -2.85
CA LYS A 213 -5.60 -12.30 -2.22
C LYS A 213 -4.93 -11.24 -1.35
N VAL A 214 -5.39 -10.01 -1.51
CA VAL A 214 -5.00 -8.88 -0.66
C VAL A 214 -6.27 -8.26 -0.11
N VAL A 215 -6.39 -8.25 1.21
CA VAL A 215 -7.57 -7.75 1.92
C VAL A 215 -7.15 -6.65 2.88
N PHE A 216 -7.77 -5.50 2.76
CA PHE A 216 -7.58 -4.37 3.65
C PHE A 216 -8.83 -4.17 4.52
N ALA A 217 -8.62 -3.93 5.80
CA ALA A 217 -9.70 -3.52 6.70
C ALA A 217 -9.34 -2.18 7.34
N THR A 218 -10.28 -1.24 7.34
CA THR A 218 -10.13 0.06 7.99
C THR A 218 -11.48 0.69 8.26
N GLY A 219 -11.57 1.52 9.31
CA GLY A 219 -12.72 2.37 9.57
C GLY A 219 -12.70 3.70 8.79
N THR A 220 -11.55 4.09 8.24
CA THR A 220 -11.33 5.40 7.61
C THR A 220 -10.47 5.27 6.35
N PRO A 221 -11.01 4.71 5.25
CA PRO A 221 -10.23 4.50 4.02
C PRO A 221 -9.76 5.81 3.40
N ILE A 222 -10.58 6.85 3.50
CA ILE A 222 -10.29 8.21 3.02
C ILE A 222 -10.61 9.17 4.16
N SER A 223 -9.64 9.96 4.61
CA SER A 223 -9.82 10.86 5.75
C SER A 223 -9.35 12.30 5.51
N ASN A 224 -8.24 12.51 4.79
CA ASN A 224 -7.60 13.81 4.70
C ASN A 224 -7.50 14.34 3.28
N THR A 225 -7.25 13.48 2.31
CA THR A 225 -7.01 13.90 0.92
C THR A 225 -7.68 12.98 -0.07
N MET A 226 -8.05 13.54 -1.22
CA MET A 226 -8.61 12.75 -2.33
C MET A 226 -7.58 11.77 -2.91
N ALA A 227 -6.29 12.06 -2.81
CA ALA A 227 -5.21 11.16 -3.22
C ALA A 227 -5.18 9.84 -2.42
N GLU A 228 -5.81 9.78 -1.25
CA GLU A 228 -5.94 8.53 -0.48
C GLU A 228 -6.81 7.50 -1.23
N MET A 229 -7.84 7.96 -1.97
CA MET A 229 -8.64 7.09 -2.84
C MET A 229 -7.80 6.46 -3.96
N TYR A 230 -6.99 7.28 -4.65
CA TYR A 230 -6.05 6.81 -5.63
C TYR A 230 -5.07 5.76 -5.05
N THR A 231 -4.57 6.01 -3.84
CA THR A 231 -3.68 5.09 -3.15
C THR A 231 -4.35 3.74 -2.86
N MET A 232 -5.60 3.74 -2.38
CA MET A 232 -6.34 2.50 -2.14
C MET A 232 -6.59 1.72 -3.43
N GLN A 233 -6.92 2.40 -4.52
CA GLN A 233 -7.03 1.77 -5.84
C GLN A 233 -5.70 1.16 -6.30
N ARG A 234 -4.58 1.86 -6.12
CA ARG A 234 -3.25 1.31 -6.47
C ARG A 234 -2.93 0.01 -5.74
N TYR A 235 -3.30 -0.12 -4.48
CA TYR A 235 -3.09 -1.35 -3.72
C TYR A 235 -3.99 -2.49 -4.20
N LEU A 236 -5.26 -2.22 -4.43
CA LEU A 236 -6.29 -3.24 -4.54
C LEU A 236 -6.76 -3.50 -5.97
N ASP A 237 -6.73 -2.49 -6.84
CA ASP A 237 -7.31 -2.52 -8.19
C ASP A 237 -6.35 -2.01 -9.28
N LEU A 238 -5.04 -2.27 -9.13
CA LEU A 238 -4.01 -1.79 -10.05
C LEU A 238 -4.25 -2.24 -11.51
N GLU A 239 -4.73 -3.47 -11.71
CA GLU A 239 -5.01 -4.00 -13.05
C GLU A 239 -6.06 -3.17 -13.80
N ARG A 240 -7.15 -2.79 -13.12
CA ARG A 240 -8.15 -1.90 -13.72
C ARG A 240 -7.56 -0.53 -14.04
N MET A 241 -6.73 0.03 -13.14
CA MET A 241 -6.07 1.31 -13.39
C MET A 241 -5.18 1.25 -14.64
N VAL A 242 -4.50 0.12 -14.88
CA VAL A 242 -3.71 -0.12 -16.11
C VAL A 242 -4.63 -0.11 -17.32
N HIS A 243 -5.73 -0.86 -17.29
CA HIS A 243 -6.69 -0.90 -18.41
C HIS A 243 -7.33 0.47 -18.71
N GLN A 244 -7.58 1.28 -17.69
CA GLN A 244 -8.16 2.61 -17.82
C GLN A 244 -7.13 3.70 -18.14
N GLY A 245 -5.83 3.39 -18.15
CA GLY A 245 -4.76 4.38 -18.31
C GLY A 245 -4.64 5.38 -17.15
N THR A 246 -5.14 5.01 -15.95
CA THR A 246 -5.18 5.87 -14.76
C THR A 246 -4.13 5.52 -13.70
N VAL A 247 -3.09 4.76 -14.07
CA VAL A 247 -1.99 4.38 -13.16
C VAL A 247 -1.19 5.59 -12.70
N LEU A 248 -0.92 6.54 -13.59
CA LEU A 248 -0.28 7.79 -13.23
C LEU A 248 -1.28 8.70 -12.51
N PHE A 249 -0.84 9.31 -11.42
CA PHE A 249 -1.71 10.15 -10.60
C PHE A 249 -2.38 11.28 -11.40
N ASP A 250 -1.64 11.92 -12.30
CA ASP A 250 -2.18 13.04 -13.09
C ASP A 250 -3.29 12.60 -14.06
N ALA A 251 -3.19 11.40 -14.63
CA ALA A 251 -4.26 10.83 -15.44
C ALA A 251 -5.51 10.51 -14.59
N TRP A 252 -5.31 9.89 -13.44
CA TRP A 252 -6.39 9.62 -12.48
C TRP A 252 -7.04 10.91 -11.99
N ALA A 253 -6.24 11.92 -11.65
CA ALA A 253 -6.72 13.21 -11.17
C ALA A 253 -7.53 13.98 -12.22
N ARG A 254 -7.16 13.89 -13.50
CA ARG A 254 -7.94 14.49 -14.62
C ARG A 254 -9.27 13.78 -14.83
N THR A 255 -9.34 12.49 -14.54
CA THR A 255 -10.57 11.68 -14.74
C THR A 255 -11.55 11.86 -13.57
N PHE A 256 -11.06 11.91 -12.35
CA PHE A 256 -11.89 11.79 -11.13
C PHE A 256 -11.83 12.99 -10.19
N GLY A 257 -11.00 13.99 -10.48
CA GLY A 257 -10.81 15.12 -9.60
C GLY A 257 -10.88 16.47 -10.31
N GLU A 258 -11.29 17.47 -9.57
CA GLU A 258 -11.35 18.85 -10.00
C GLU A 258 -10.54 19.72 -9.05
N VAL A 259 -9.71 20.59 -9.63
CA VAL A 259 -9.00 21.63 -8.89
C VAL A 259 -9.90 22.86 -8.81
N VAL A 260 -10.28 23.21 -7.59
CA VAL A 260 -11.06 24.41 -7.32
C VAL A 260 -10.12 25.50 -6.81
N SER A 261 -10.21 26.69 -7.39
CA SER A 261 -9.44 27.86 -6.97
C SER A 261 -10.38 28.88 -6.34
N ASP A 262 -10.06 29.31 -5.12
CA ASP A 262 -10.87 30.29 -4.39
C ASP A 262 -9.97 31.31 -3.67
N TRP A 263 -10.54 32.48 -3.36
CA TRP A 263 -9.88 33.53 -2.61
C TRP A 263 -10.02 33.27 -1.11
N GLU A 264 -8.92 32.95 -0.46
CA GLU A 264 -8.86 32.74 0.98
C GLU A 264 -8.16 33.88 1.68
N LEU A 265 -8.67 34.28 2.86
CA LEU A 265 -8.02 35.22 3.74
C LEU A 265 -6.83 34.56 4.42
N SER A 266 -5.61 35.01 4.14
CA SER A 266 -4.42 34.51 4.81
C SER A 266 -4.38 34.94 6.28
N PRO A 267 -3.65 34.26 7.17
CA PRO A 267 -3.45 34.69 8.56
C PRO A 267 -2.88 36.09 8.70
N ALA A 268 -2.25 36.61 7.66
CA ALA A 268 -1.71 37.99 7.60
C ALA A 268 -2.75 39.01 7.09
N GLY A 269 -4.04 38.64 6.99
CA GLY A 269 -5.12 39.57 6.59
C GLY A 269 -5.15 39.91 5.10
N LYS A 270 -4.42 39.18 4.24
CA LYS A 270 -4.40 39.43 2.80
C LYS A 270 -5.17 38.34 2.08
N TYR A 271 -5.98 38.67 1.07
CA TYR A 271 -6.59 37.70 0.18
C TYR A 271 -5.51 37.04 -0.71
N LYS A 272 -5.52 35.74 -0.74
CA LYS A 272 -4.65 34.93 -1.58
C LYS A 272 -5.49 33.91 -2.33
N MET A 273 -5.28 33.77 -3.63
CA MET A 273 -5.88 32.70 -4.39
C MET A 273 -5.19 31.40 -4.03
N ASN A 274 -5.95 30.45 -3.49
CA ASN A 274 -5.50 29.10 -3.20
C ASN A 274 -6.24 28.12 -4.08
N SER A 275 -5.50 27.21 -4.70
CA SER A 275 -6.06 26.08 -5.48
C SER A 275 -6.05 24.84 -4.62
N ARG A 276 -7.16 24.10 -4.64
CA ARG A 276 -7.33 22.85 -3.90
C ARG A 276 -7.83 21.74 -4.83
N PHE A 277 -7.27 20.56 -4.69
CA PHE A 277 -7.82 19.33 -5.24
C PHE A 277 -8.90 18.84 -4.27
N ALA A 278 -10.12 19.31 -4.45
CA ALA A 278 -11.14 19.26 -3.40
C ALA A 278 -12.46 18.65 -3.83
N LYS A 279 -12.67 18.39 -5.12
CA LYS A 279 -13.94 17.91 -5.62
C LYS A 279 -13.76 16.65 -6.48
N PHE A 280 -14.50 15.61 -6.15
CA PHE A 280 -14.61 14.45 -7.02
C PHE A 280 -15.57 14.75 -8.18
N VAL A 281 -15.14 14.37 -9.38
CA VAL A 281 -15.97 14.37 -10.59
C VAL A 281 -16.11 12.94 -11.10
N ASN A 282 -16.98 12.72 -12.07
CA ASN A 282 -17.23 11.40 -12.62
C ASN A 282 -17.52 10.33 -11.56
N MET A 283 -18.35 10.75 -10.56
CA MET A 283 -18.67 9.93 -9.39
C MET A 283 -19.26 8.56 -9.72
N PRO A 284 -20.12 8.38 -10.75
CA PRO A 284 -20.67 7.06 -11.05
C PRO A 284 -19.58 6.03 -11.36
N GLU A 285 -18.61 6.34 -12.25
CA GLU A 285 -17.51 5.44 -12.59
C GLU A 285 -16.56 5.24 -11.42
N LEU A 286 -16.27 6.30 -10.67
CA LEU A 286 -15.41 6.19 -9.48
C LEU A 286 -16.02 5.25 -8.44
N MET A 287 -17.31 5.41 -8.16
CA MET A 287 -18.03 4.58 -7.19
C MET A 287 -18.20 3.15 -7.69
N GLN A 288 -18.52 2.94 -8.96
CA GLN A 288 -18.54 1.61 -9.56
C GLN A 288 -17.19 0.91 -9.45
N GLY A 289 -16.10 1.65 -9.75
CA GLY A 289 -14.75 1.17 -9.57
C GLY A 289 -14.47 0.80 -8.11
N TYR A 290 -14.81 1.67 -7.17
CA TYR A 290 -14.59 1.44 -5.74
C TYR A 290 -15.35 0.20 -5.22
N LEU A 291 -16.65 0.11 -5.51
CA LEU A 291 -17.50 -1.00 -5.07
C LEU A 291 -17.12 -2.36 -5.70
N SER A 292 -16.31 -2.37 -6.75
CA SER A 292 -15.83 -3.64 -7.33
C SER A 292 -14.75 -4.33 -6.49
N PHE A 293 -14.02 -3.58 -5.65
CA PHE A 293 -12.97 -4.11 -4.78
C PHE A 293 -13.18 -3.80 -3.29
N ALA A 294 -14.19 -3.01 -2.94
CA ALA A 294 -14.47 -2.61 -1.57
C ALA A 294 -15.92 -2.94 -1.17
N ASP A 295 -16.07 -3.45 0.03
CA ASP A 295 -17.36 -3.60 0.70
C ASP A 295 -17.45 -2.57 1.84
N VAL A 296 -18.58 -1.86 1.94
CA VAL A 296 -18.78 -0.77 2.88
C VAL A 296 -19.94 -1.10 3.79
N ILE A 297 -19.66 -1.32 5.07
CA ILE A 297 -20.67 -1.55 6.10
C ILE A 297 -20.87 -0.24 6.87
N ASN A 298 -22.05 0.33 6.74
CA ASN A 298 -22.48 1.54 7.44
C ASN A 298 -23.10 1.21 8.81
N ARG A 299 -23.31 2.24 9.62
CA ARG A 299 -23.94 2.08 10.93
C ARG A 299 -25.36 1.52 10.84
N ASP A 300 -26.09 1.92 9.81
CA ASP A 300 -27.48 1.48 9.59
C ASP A 300 -27.55 0.00 9.18
N ASP A 301 -26.49 -0.53 8.53
CA ASP A 301 -26.40 -1.94 8.16
C ASP A 301 -26.17 -2.85 9.39
N ILE A 302 -25.58 -2.30 10.46
CA ILE A 302 -25.31 -3.05 11.71
C ILE A 302 -26.57 -3.08 12.60
N ASN A 303 -27.43 -2.08 12.49
CA ASN A 303 -28.63 -1.95 13.32
C ASN A 303 -29.86 -2.65 12.72
N ARG A 304 -29.71 -3.33 11.59
CA ARG A 304 -30.71 -4.19 10.96
C ARG A 304 -30.53 -5.64 11.41
#